data_0f6b8f08ce55af16eca256b66c3e3c98
#
_entry.id   0f6b8f08ce55af16eca256b66c3e3c98
#
_cell.length_a   1.000
_cell.length_b   1.000
_cell.length_c   1.000
_cell.angle_alpha   90.00
_cell.angle_beta   90.00
_cell.angle_gamma   90.00
#
_symmetry.space_group_name_H-M   'P 1'
#
loop_
_entity.id
_entity.type
_entity.pdbx_description
1 polymer ?
#
loop_
_entity_poly.entity_id
_entity_poly.type
_entity_poly.pdbx_seq_one_letter_code
_entity_poly.pdbx_strand_id
1 'polypeptide(L)'
;MNKSDLVSAMASAAGITKAQAQSALNSFCDSTSAALKAGDKLILVGFGTFSVSKRAARTGRNPQTGKAIKIAAKKVVRFKAGAELAGKVNK
;
A
#
# COMPACT_ATOMS: atom_id res chain seq x y z
N MET A 1 13.68 5.57 7.86
CA MET A 1 13.11 4.39 8.59
C MET A 1 12.89 3.26 7.60
N ASN A 2 13.45 2.10 7.88
CA ASN A 2 13.22 0.90 7.08
C ASN A 2 12.32 -0.07 7.85
N LYS A 3 12.09 -1.27 7.28
CA LYS A 3 11.24 -2.27 7.92
C LYS A 3 11.77 -2.70 9.29
N SER A 4 13.09 -2.85 9.41
CA SER A 4 13.72 -3.23 10.68
C SER A 4 13.51 -2.17 11.76
N ASP A 5 13.66 -0.90 11.41
CA ASP A 5 13.40 0.22 12.33
C ASP A 5 11.94 0.27 12.77
N LEU A 6 11.02 0.01 11.84
CA LEU A 6 9.60 -0.03 12.12
C LEU A 6 9.27 -1.17 13.09
N VAL A 7 9.83 -2.37 12.87
CA VAL A 7 9.64 -3.51 13.76
C VAL A 7 10.10 -3.19 15.17
N SER A 8 11.27 -2.54 15.31
CA SER A 8 11.79 -2.14 16.61
C SER A 8 10.86 -1.14 17.33
N ALA A 9 10.36 -0.15 16.60
CA ALA A 9 9.42 0.83 17.13
C ALA A 9 8.10 0.19 17.58
N MET A 10 7.57 -0.74 16.78
CA MET A 10 6.34 -1.46 17.09
C MET A 10 6.51 -2.34 18.32
N ALA A 11 7.63 -3.05 18.43
CA ALA A 11 7.91 -3.91 19.56
C ALA A 11 7.98 -3.10 20.87
N SER A 12 8.67 -1.97 20.83
CA SER A 12 8.80 -1.08 21.98
C SER A 12 7.44 -0.48 22.38
N ALA A 13 6.69 0.04 21.42
CA ALA A 13 5.42 0.69 21.68
C ALA A 13 4.34 -0.28 22.18
N ALA A 14 4.31 -1.50 21.65
CA ALA A 14 3.31 -2.51 22.02
C ALA A 14 3.71 -3.38 23.21
N GLY A 15 4.97 -3.28 23.68
CA GLY A 15 5.46 -4.12 24.78
C GLY A 15 5.60 -5.59 24.38
N ILE A 16 5.96 -5.86 23.15
CA ILE A 16 6.14 -7.21 22.60
C ILE A 16 7.57 -7.39 22.11
N THR A 17 7.94 -8.63 21.79
CA THR A 17 9.26 -8.92 21.25
C THR A 17 9.36 -8.46 19.78
N LYS A 18 10.59 -8.26 19.30
CA LYS A 18 10.83 -7.95 17.89
C LYS A 18 10.33 -9.05 16.96
N ALA A 19 10.47 -10.31 17.37
CA ALA A 19 9.94 -11.44 16.60
C ALA A 19 8.42 -11.37 16.48
N GLN A 20 7.73 -11.05 17.56
CA GLN A 20 6.27 -10.88 17.55
C GLN A 20 5.85 -9.68 16.69
N ALA A 21 6.56 -8.56 16.81
CA ALA A 21 6.29 -7.37 16.00
C ALA A 21 6.51 -7.64 14.52
N GLN A 22 7.56 -8.36 14.17
CA GLN A 22 7.83 -8.72 12.77
C GLN A 22 6.75 -9.64 12.21
N SER A 23 6.33 -10.64 12.98
CA SER A 23 5.24 -11.54 12.60
C SER A 23 3.93 -10.77 12.38
N ALA A 24 3.61 -9.84 13.28
CA ALA A 24 2.42 -9.01 13.16
C ALA A 24 2.48 -8.13 11.91
N LEU A 25 3.62 -7.51 11.63
CA LEU A 25 3.79 -6.66 10.45
C LEU A 25 3.70 -7.49 9.16
N ASN A 26 4.32 -8.66 9.12
CA ASN A 26 4.24 -9.55 7.96
C ASN A 26 2.79 -9.98 7.72
N SER A 27 2.05 -10.33 8.78
CA SER A 27 0.64 -10.67 8.69
C SER A 27 -0.20 -9.51 8.16
N PHE A 28 0.08 -8.29 8.62
CA PHE A 28 -0.57 -7.08 8.12
C PHE A 28 -0.34 -6.91 6.61
N CYS A 29 0.90 -7.03 6.16
CA CYS A 29 1.26 -6.90 4.75
C CYS A 29 0.57 -7.97 3.91
N ASP A 30 0.59 -9.22 4.34
CA ASP A 30 -0.02 -10.33 3.63
C ASP A 30 -1.53 -10.20 3.56
N SER A 31 -2.18 -9.85 4.66
CA SER A 31 -3.64 -9.64 4.72
C SER A 31 -4.07 -8.47 3.84
N THR A 32 -3.30 -7.38 3.86
CA THR A 32 -3.56 -6.20 3.03
C THR A 32 -3.41 -6.55 1.56
N SER A 33 -2.36 -7.28 1.19
CA SER A 33 -2.13 -7.71 -0.20
C SER A 33 -3.27 -8.59 -0.68
N ALA A 34 -3.73 -9.54 0.13
CA ALA A 34 -4.84 -10.43 -0.22
C ALA A 34 -6.14 -9.67 -0.42
N ALA A 35 -6.45 -8.72 0.47
CA ALA A 35 -7.65 -7.90 0.38
C ALA A 35 -7.63 -7.04 -0.90
N LEU A 36 -6.52 -6.39 -1.19
CA LEU A 36 -6.38 -5.55 -2.38
C LEU A 36 -6.43 -6.38 -3.65
N LYS A 37 -5.85 -7.57 -3.65
CA LYS A 37 -5.91 -8.50 -4.79
C LYS A 37 -7.36 -8.91 -5.08
N ALA A 38 -8.18 -9.07 -4.05
CA ALA A 38 -9.60 -9.39 -4.18
C ALA A 38 -10.46 -8.19 -4.58
N GLY A 39 -9.88 -6.99 -4.63
CA GLY A 39 -10.59 -5.77 -4.96
C GLY A 39 -11.20 -5.04 -3.78
N ASP A 40 -10.93 -5.50 -2.56
CA ASP A 40 -11.42 -4.85 -1.36
C ASP A 40 -10.56 -3.64 -0.98
N LYS A 41 -11.15 -2.75 -0.21
CA LYS A 41 -10.43 -1.63 0.41
C LYS A 41 -10.05 -2.01 1.84
N LEU A 42 -8.92 -1.51 2.29
CA LEU A 42 -8.54 -1.58 3.69
C LEU A 42 -8.64 -0.18 4.30
N ILE A 43 -9.57 0.00 5.21
CA ILE A 43 -9.82 1.28 5.87
C ILE A 43 -9.30 1.21 7.29
N LEU A 44 -8.29 2.05 7.59
CA LEU A 44 -7.75 2.20 8.93
C LEU A 44 -8.19 3.55 9.48
N VAL A 45 -9.17 3.52 10.36
CA VAL A 45 -9.71 4.75 10.98
C VAL A 45 -8.58 5.51 11.68
N GLY A 46 -8.44 6.79 11.37
CA GLY A 46 -7.39 7.63 11.93
C GLY A 46 -6.05 7.55 11.21
N PHE A 47 -5.89 6.63 10.27
CA PHE A 47 -4.64 6.46 9.53
C PHE A 47 -4.82 6.73 8.03
N GLY A 48 -5.63 5.93 7.36
CA GLY A 48 -5.86 6.09 5.93
C GLY A 48 -6.54 4.89 5.30
N THR A 49 -6.65 4.93 3.99
CA THR A 49 -7.32 3.89 3.22
C THR A 49 -6.43 3.39 2.10
N PHE A 50 -6.24 2.08 2.03
CA PHE A 50 -5.61 1.42 0.90
C PHE A 50 -6.71 0.97 -0.06
N SER A 51 -6.53 1.23 -1.34
CA SER A 51 -7.49 0.85 -2.37
C SER A 51 -6.78 0.44 -3.64
N VAL A 52 -7.53 -0.17 -4.54
CA VAL A 52 -7.04 -0.58 -5.85
C VAL A 52 -7.82 0.16 -6.92
N SER A 53 -7.09 0.76 -7.85
CA SER A 53 -7.65 1.39 -9.04
C SER A 53 -7.27 0.54 -10.26
N LYS A 54 -8.25 0.22 -11.10
CA LYS A 54 -8.00 -0.47 -12.36
C LYS A 54 -7.74 0.54 -13.46
N ARG A 55 -6.65 0.34 -14.18
CA ARG A 55 -6.42 1.02 -15.44
C ARG A 55 -6.87 0.10 -16.57
N ALA A 56 -7.78 0.59 -17.41
CA ALA A 56 -8.23 -0.17 -18.57
C ALA A 56 -7.09 -0.37 -19.57
N ALA A 57 -7.16 -1.46 -20.33
CA ALA A 57 -6.25 -1.67 -21.45
C ALA A 57 -6.42 -0.53 -22.46
N ARG A 58 -5.33 -0.05 -23.00
CA ARG A 58 -5.35 1.04 -24.00
C ARG A 58 -4.29 0.81 -25.06
N THR A 59 -4.44 1.47 -26.18
CA THR A 59 -3.44 1.48 -27.24
C THR A 59 -2.64 2.77 -27.15
N GLY A 60 -1.33 2.64 -27.01
CA GLY A 60 -0.40 3.76 -27.08
C GLY A 60 0.41 3.71 -28.35
N ARG A 61 1.29 4.69 -28.54
CA ARG A 61 2.22 4.72 -29.66
C ARG A 61 3.65 4.72 -29.16
N ASN A 62 4.49 3.92 -29.83
CA ASN A 62 5.92 3.98 -29.59
C ASN A 62 6.47 5.27 -30.22
N PRO A 63 7.05 6.18 -29.44
CA PRO A 63 7.54 7.45 -29.94
C PRO A 63 8.69 7.31 -30.94
N GLN A 64 9.42 6.20 -30.93
CA GLN A 64 10.55 5.96 -31.82
C GLN A 64 10.12 5.38 -33.16
N THR A 65 9.17 4.45 -33.16
CA THR A 65 8.74 3.72 -34.37
C THR A 65 7.39 4.17 -34.90
N GLY A 66 6.61 4.87 -34.10
CA GLY A 66 5.26 5.28 -34.44
C GLY A 66 4.25 4.12 -34.45
N LYS A 67 4.66 2.92 -34.11
CA LYS A 67 3.78 1.75 -34.07
C LYS A 67 2.89 1.80 -32.85
N ALA A 68 1.63 1.35 -33.02
CA ALA A 68 0.71 1.21 -31.91
C ALA A 68 1.18 0.12 -30.95
N ILE A 69 1.14 0.41 -29.65
CA ILE A 69 1.49 -0.52 -28.59
C ILE A 69 0.24 -0.75 -27.75
N LYS A 70 -0.11 -2.01 -27.55
CA LYS A 70 -1.22 -2.37 -26.68
C LYS A 70 -0.75 -2.40 -25.24
N ILE A 71 -1.30 -1.51 -24.41
CA ILE A 71 -0.99 -1.44 -22.99
C ILE A 71 -2.05 -2.25 -22.24
N ALA A 72 -1.62 -3.32 -21.55
CA ALA A 72 -2.51 -4.21 -20.83
C ALA A 72 -3.20 -3.50 -19.65
N ALA A 73 -4.39 -3.98 -19.29
CA ALA A 73 -5.08 -3.53 -18.09
C ALA A 73 -4.21 -3.82 -16.86
N LYS A 74 -4.22 -2.90 -15.90
CA LYS A 74 -3.33 -2.97 -14.72
C LYS A 74 -4.08 -2.49 -13.47
N LYS A 75 -3.85 -3.20 -12.37
CA LYS A 75 -4.31 -2.76 -11.05
C LYS A 75 -3.21 -1.94 -10.39
N VAL A 76 -3.59 -0.80 -9.82
CA VAL A 76 -2.67 0.09 -9.13
C VAL A 76 -3.13 0.26 -7.70
N VAL A 77 -2.22 0.02 -6.75
CA VAL A 77 -2.48 0.23 -5.33
C VAL A 77 -2.35 1.73 -5.03
N ARG A 78 -3.33 2.26 -4.31
CA ARG A 78 -3.34 3.66 -3.87
C ARG A 78 -3.53 3.72 -2.37
N PHE A 79 -2.86 4.67 -1.73
CA PHE A 79 -3.04 4.98 -0.33
C PHE A 79 -3.48 6.43 -0.20
N LYS A 80 -4.59 6.65 0.51
CA LYS A 80 -5.06 7.99 0.84
C LYS A 80 -4.96 8.19 2.34
N ALA A 81 -4.15 9.16 2.76
CA ALA A 81 -4.00 9.47 4.19
C ALA A 81 -5.31 9.99 4.76
N GLY A 82 -5.64 9.54 5.96
CA GLY A 82 -6.76 10.07 6.71
C GLY A 82 -6.45 11.45 7.28
N ALA A 83 -7.49 12.15 7.70
CA ALA A 83 -7.35 13.52 8.23
C ALA A 83 -6.41 13.58 9.44
N GLU A 84 -6.47 12.59 10.32
CA GLU A 84 -5.61 12.55 11.51
C GLU A 84 -4.14 12.37 11.16
N LEU A 85 -3.82 11.47 10.23
CA LEU A 85 -2.44 11.26 9.80
C LEU A 85 -1.92 12.50 9.08
N ALA A 86 -2.69 13.05 8.16
CA ALA A 86 -2.31 14.26 7.43
C ALA A 86 -2.08 15.43 8.39
N GLY A 87 -2.93 15.59 9.40
CA GLY A 87 -2.80 16.62 10.42
C GLY A 87 -1.53 16.45 11.27
N LYS A 88 -1.17 15.22 11.62
CA LYS A 88 0.06 14.94 12.39
C LYS A 88 1.32 15.26 11.58
N VAL A 89 1.31 15.01 10.29
CA VAL A 89 2.46 15.27 9.41
C VAL A 89 2.63 16.76 9.14
N ASN A 90 1.54 17.50 9.09
CA ASN A 90 1.52 18.93 8.77
C ASN A 90 1.56 19.85 10.01
N LYS A 91 1.97 19.32 11.13
CA LYS A 91 2.18 20.12 12.33
C LYS A 91 3.49 20.88 12.28
#